data_378753c218b11d174299ed74bfdbc752
#
_entry.id   378753c218b11d174299ed74bfdbc752
#
_cell.length_a   1.000
_cell.length_b   1.000
_cell.length_c   1.000
_cell.angle_alpha   90.00
_cell.angle_beta   90.00
_cell.angle_gamma   90.00
#
_symmetry.space_group_name_H-M   'P 1'
#
loop_
_entity.id
_entity.type
_entity.pdbx_description
1 polymer ?
#
loop_
_entity_poly.entity_id
_entity_poly.type
_entity_poly.pdbx_seq_one_letter_code
_entity_poly.pdbx_strand_id
1 'polypeptide(L)'
;KNGARLVKEFPHIPGIDFSGTVVESKSEKFKEGDEIIQTGWRVGEIYFGGYSQFAKVNSNFLVKKPKGITSRQAMMLGTAGMTAIQCAFTTKQTREVLLLGEKVNDVIVTGASGGVGSIAVMILSKMGCNVTAATTKPNEEYLKSLGANNIIKSGELDKEARPLDKGLYDGAVDTVGGNILANILTHVKPNGIVAACGNASSIKLNTTV
;
A
#
# COMPACT_ATOMS: atom_id res chain seq x y z
N LYS A 1 10.06 19.23 3.70
CA LYS A 1 10.20 20.64 3.38
C LYS A 1 9.41 20.95 2.14
N ASN A 2 9.06 20.61 1.16
CA ASN A 2 8.20 20.99 0.03
C ASN A 2 7.18 19.89 -0.33
N GLY A 3 6.73 19.10 0.66
CA GLY A 3 5.70 18.09 0.45
C GLY A 3 4.36 18.71 0.08
N ALA A 4 3.47 17.92 -0.49
CA ALA A 4 2.10 18.33 -0.68
C ALA A 4 1.55 18.90 0.64
N ARG A 5 0.92 20.08 0.57
CA ARG A 5 0.34 20.74 1.75
C ARG A 5 -0.94 19.99 2.16
N LEU A 6 -0.76 18.85 2.84
CA LEU A 6 -1.85 18.03 3.34
C LEU A 6 -2.55 18.72 4.51
N VAL A 7 -1.75 19.31 5.41
CA VAL A 7 -2.22 20.10 6.54
C VAL A 7 -2.40 21.54 6.10
N LYS A 8 -3.60 22.08 6.25
CA LYS A 8 -3.97 23.44 5.83
C LYS A 8 -3.99 24.45 6.97
N GLU A 9 -4.24 23.99 8.18
CA GLU A 9 -4.43 24.83 9.37
C GLU A 9 -3.49 24.42 10.50
N PHE A 10 -2.97 25.40 11.21
CA PHE A 10 -2.08 25.21 12.36
C PHE A 10 -2.61 25.99 13.58
N PRO A 11 -2.43 25.47 14.83
CA PRO A 11 -1.70 24.26 15.19
C PRO A 11 -2.40 22.95 14.77
N HIS A 12 -1.63 21.88 14.47
CA HIS A 12 -2.15 20.60 14.04
C HIS A 12 -1.42 19.43 14.73
N ILE A 13 -2.15 18.35 14.99
CA ILE A 13 -1.59 17.10 15.52
C ILE A 13 -1.52 16.10 14.36
N PRO A 14 -0.33 15.66 13.95
CA PRO A 14 -0.17 14.67 12.90
C PRO A 14 -0.48 13.25 13.39
N GLY A 15 -0.33 12.25 12.49
CA GLY A 15 -0.54 10.85 12.76
C GLY A 15 -1.83 10.35 12.11
N ILE A 16 -1.67 9.63 10.99
CA ILE A 16 -2.81 9.17 10.15
C ILE A 16 -3.41 7.85 10.65
N ASP A 17 -2.69 7.15 11.51
CA ASP A 17 -3.11 5.87 12.08
C ASP A 17 -2.93 5.89 13.59
N PHE A 18 -3.86 5.32 14.33
CA PHE A 18 -3.68 5.03 15.76
C PHE A 18 -4.52 3.84 16.23
N SER A 19 -4.10 3.26 17.32
CA SER A 19 -4.87 2.28 18.10
C SER A 19 -4.91 2.73 19.55
N GLY A 20 -6.03 2.52 20.20
CA GLY A 20 -6.21 2.94 21.58
C GLY A 20 -7.41 2.28 22.26
N THR A 21 -7.65 2.71 23.50
CA THR A 21 -8.81 2.30 24.27
C THR A 21 -9.76 3.48 24.42
N VAL A 22 -11.04 3.24 24.21
CA VAL A 22 -12.07 4.27 24.37
C VAL A 22 -12.19 4.64 25.86
N VAL A 23 -12.01 5.91 26.17
CA VAL A 23 -12.15 6.46 27.52
C VAL A 23 -13.49 7.18 27.72
N GLU A 24 -14.08 7.70 26.66
CA GLU A 24 -15.41 8.32 26.65
C GLU A 24 -16.05 8.12 25.27
N SER A 25 -17.35 7.81 25.24
CA SER A 25 -18.10 7.69 23.99
C SER A 25 -19.52 8.27 24.11
N LYS A 26 -19.91 9.02 23.06
CA LYS A 26 -21.30 9.45 22.85
C LYS A 26 -21.99 8.60 21.76
N SER A 27 -21.30 7.60 21.22
CA SER A 27 -21.80 6.74 20.15
C SER A 27 -22.26 5.41 20.72
N GLU A 28 -23.36 4.89 20.20
CA GLU A 28 -23.85 3.55 20.54
C GLU A 28 -22.94 2.42 20.01
N LYS A 29 -22.06 2.73 19.03
CA LYS A 29 -21.16 1.74 18.40
C LYS A 29 -20.00 1.33 19.29
N PHE A 30 -19.60 2.20 20.23
CA PHE A 30 -18.44 2.01 21.08
C PHE A 30 -18.76 2.44 22.52
N LYS A 31 -18.19 1.72 23.46
CA LYS A 31 -18.28 2.01 24.89
C LYS A 31 -16.88 2.14 25.49
N GLU A 32 -16.81 2.72 26.67
CA GLU A 32 -15.58 2.77 27.46
C GLU A 32 -14.96 1.37 27.61
N GLY A 33 -13.64 1.28 27.47
CA GLY A 33 -12.89 0.04 27.48
C GLY A 33 -12.79 -0.68 26.14
N ASP A 34 -13.55 -0.30 25.10
CA ASP A 34 -13.41 -0.89 23.76
C ASP A 34 -12.02 -0.56 23.18
N GLU A 35 -11.31 -1.58 22.70
CA GLU A 35 -10.08 -1.40 21.95
C GLU A 35 -10.39 -1.13 20.48
N ILE A 36 -9.78 -0.09 19.91
CA ILE A 36 -10.10 0.41 18.57
C ILE A 36 -8.85 0.62 17.72
N ILE A 37 -9.08 0.65 16.41
CA ILE A 37 -8.13 1.05 15.38
C ILE A 37 -8.77 2.16 14.54
N GLN A 38 -7.97 3.16 14.21
CA GLN A 38 -8.28 4.19 13.25
C GLN A 38 -7.21 4.17 12.15
N THR A 39 -7.64 4.20 10.88
CA THR A 39 -6.78 4.36 9.71
C THR A 39 -7.49 5.23 8.68
N GLY A 40 -6.75 6.12 8.01
CA GLY A 40 -7.28 6.96 6.94
C GLY A 40 -8.23 8.08 7.40
N TRP A 41 -9.32 8.30 6.64
CA TRP A 41 -10.36 9.30 6.92
C TRP A 41 -9.85 10.73 7.06
N ARG A 42 -8.65 11.02 6.55
CA ARG A 42 -7.96 12.31 6.65
C ARG A 42 -7.65 12.75 8.09
N VAL A 43 -7.61 11.80 9.02
CA VAL A 43 -7.09 12.00 10.37
C VAL A 43 -5.59 12.23 10.27
N GLY A 44 -5.06 13.22 10.99
CA GLY A 44 -3.67 13.69 10.84
C GLY A 44 -3.43 14.63 9.66
N GLU A 45 -4.47 14.93 8.86
CA GLU A 45 -4.41 15.85 7.70
C GLU A 45 -5.39 17.01 7.85
N ILE A 46 -6.70 16.74 7.96
CA ILE A 46 -7.77 17.69 8.20
C ILE A 46 -8.23 17.63 9.65
N TYR A 47 -8.38 16.42 10.18
CA TYR A 47 -8.71 16.18 11.58
C TYR A 47 -7.42 15.96 12.37
N PHE A 48 -7.43 16.32 13.65
CA PHE A 48 -6.29 16.05 14.53
C PHE A 48 -5.97 14.55 14.55
N GLY A 49 -4.68 14.24 14.48
CA GLY A 49 -4.16 12.89 14.34
C GLY A 49 -3.84 12.19 15.67
N GLY A 50 -3.21 11.03 15.53
CA GLY A 50 -2.93 10.11 16.62
C GLY A 50 -1.65 10.35 17.40
N TYR A 51 -0.82 11.36 17.07
CA TYR A 51 0.41 11.64 17.83
C TYR A 51 0.13 12.43 19.10
N SER A 52 -0.71 11.84 19.96
CA SER A 52 -1.11 12.39 21.25
C SER A 52 -1.53 11.26 22.20
N GLN A 53 -1.57 11.55 23.50
CA GLN A 53 -2.07 10.61 24.51
C GLN A 53 -3.58 10.35 24.37
N PHE A 54 -4.33 11.36 23.94
CA PHE A 54 -5.77 11.27 23.71
C PHE A 54 -6.12 11.84 22.33
N ALA A 55 -7.02 11.19 21.64
CA ALA A 55 -7.55 11.64 20.36
C ALA A 55 -9.08 11.69 20.41
N LYS A 56 -9.67 12.79 19.96
CA LYS A 56 -11.11 12.90 19.74
C LYS A 56 -11.41 12.66 18.27
N VAL A 57 -12.20 11.63 17.97
CA VAL A 57 -12.44 11.19 16.60
C VAL A 57 -13.90 10.80 16.39
N ASN A 58 -14.38 10.92 15.16
CA ASN A 58 -15.70 10.45 14.78
C ASN A 58 -15.77 8.92 14.85
N SER A 59 -16.77 8.38 15.52
CA SER A 59 -16.95 6.93 15.69
C SER A 59 -17.08 6.17 14.37
N ASN A 60 -17.50 6.83 13.28
CA ASN A 60 -17.58 6.21 11.95
C ASN A 60 -16.20 5.95 11.33
N PHE A 61 -15.13 6.55 11.86
CA PHE A 61 -13.75 6.35 11.41
C PHE A 61 -13.05 5.22 12.14
N LEU A 62 -13.73 4.61 13.11
CA LEU A 62 -13.16 3.59 13.97
C LEU A 62 -13.66 2.20 13.61
N VAL A 63 -12.80 1.22 13.82
CA VAL A 63 -13.15 -0.19 13.86
C VAL A 63 -12.70 -0.80 15.18
N LYS A 64 -13.43 -1.80 15.67
CA LYS A 64 -12.99 -2.57 16.85
C LYS A 64 -11.71 -3.33 16.49
N LYS A 65 -10.72 -3.26 17.37
CA LYS A 65 -9.49 -4.02 17.20
C LYS A 65 -9.80 -5.52 17.26
N PRO A 66 -9.40 -6.32 16.25
CA PRO A 66 -9.60 -7.76 16.29
C PRO A 66 -8.93 -8.40 17.51
N LYS A 67 -9.59 -9.42 18.08
CA LYS A 67 -8.96 -10.26 19.10
C LYS A 67 -7.75 -10.98 18.50
N GLY A 68 -6.70 -11.16 19.28
CA GLY A 68 -5.49 -11.89 18.86
C GLY A 68 -4.39 -11.04 18.24
N ILE A 69 -4.62 -9.75 18.00
CA ILE A 69 -3.56 -8.80 17.63
C ILE A 69 -3.38 -7.72 18.69
N THR A 70 -2.14 -7.33 18.93
CA THR A 70 -1.81 -6.21 19.81
C THR A 70 -2.00 -4.88 19.06
N SER A 71 -2.18 -3.76 19.80
CA SER A 71 -2.20 -2.42 19.21
C SER A 71 -0.94 -2.12 18.40
N ARG A 72 0.22 -2.59 18.87
CA ARG A 72 1.48 -2.48 18.12
C ARG A 72 1.41 -3.19 16.78
N GLN A 73 0.93 -4.44 16.73
CA GLN A 73 0.78 -5.18 15.48
C GLN A 73 -0.23 -4.52 14.54
N ALA A 74 -1.34 -4.01 15.08
CA ALA A 74 -2.31 -3.26 14.30
C ALA A 74 -1.68 -2.02 13.63
N MET A 75 -0.83 -1.29 14.37
CA MET A 75 -0.14 -0.10 13.84
C MET A 75 1.04 -0.42 12.91
N MET A 76 1.61 -1.62 12.98
CA MET A 76 2.56 -2.10 11.96
C MET A 76 1.88 -2.29 10.59
N LEU A 77 0.59 -2.57 10.56
CA LEU A 77 -0.21 -2.65 9.35
C LEU A 77 -0.68 -1.25 8.92
N GLY A 78 -1.48 -0.59 9.74
CA GLY A 78 -1.99 0.76 9.50
C GLY A 78 -2.58 0.97 8.10
N THR A 79 -2.50 2.20 7.63
CA THR A 79 -2.90 2.57 6.25
C THR A 79 -2.07 1.84 5.19
N ALA A 80 -0.79 1.56 5.46
CA ALA A 80 0.07 0.84 4.52
C ALA A 80 -0.42 -0.60 4.28
N GLY A 81 -0.80 -1.31 5.34
CA GLY A 81 -1.37 -2.66 5.23
C GLY A 81 -2.71 -2.68 4.53
N MET A 82 -3.59 -1.72 4.83
CA MET A 82 -4.87 -1.55 4.15
C MET A 82 -4.67 -1.36 2.64
N THR A 83 -3.77 -0.45 2.26
CA THR A 83 -3.44 -0.18 0.86
C THR A 83 -2.86 -1.40 0.17
N ALA A 84 -1.91 -2.10 0.81
CA ALA A 84 -1.29 -3.28 0.25
C ALA A 84 -2.30 -4.41 -0.02
N ILE A 85 -3.21 -4.65 0.92
CA ILE A 85 -4.29 -5.63 0.76
C ILE A 85 -5.18 -5.28 -0.43
N GLN A 86 -5.66 -4.04 -0.52
CA GLN A 86 -6.50 -3.58 -1.62
C GLN A 86 -5.79 -3.75 -2.97
N CYS A 87 -4.53 -3.31 -3.07
CA CYS A 87 -3.74 -3.47 -4.30
C CYS A 87 -3.54 -4.93 -4.69
N ALA A 88 -3.15 -5.79 -3.74
CA ALA A 88 -2.91 -7.20 -4.02
C ALA A 88 -4.19 -7.92 -4.50
N PHE A 89 -5.31 -7.68 -3.85
CA PHE A 89 -6.60 -8.24 -4.25
C PHE A 89 -7.04 -7.71 -5.61
N THR A 90 -6.94 -6.40 -5.86
CA THR A 90 -7.26 -5.80 -7.16
C THR A 90 -6.40 -6.43 -8.27
N THR A 91 -5.09 -6.52 -8.06
CA THR A 91 -4.17 -7.07 -9.07
C THR A 91 -4.49 -8.52 -9.41
N LYS A 92 -4.73 -9.36 -8.39
CA LYS A 92 -4.96 -10.80 -8.61
C LYS A 92 -6.41 -11.12 -8.93
N GLN A 93 -7.33 -10.80 -8.05
CA GLN A 93 -8.72 -11.26 -8.19
C GLN A 93 -9.47 -10.60 -9.35
N THR A 94 -9.25 -9.31 -9.58
CA THR A 94 -9.93 -8.63 -10.70
C THR A 94 -9.53 -9.25 -12.03
N ARG A 95 -8.25 -9.54 -12.25
CA ARG A 95 -7.80 -10.19 -13.47
C ARG A 95 -8.37 -11.60 -13.62
N GLU A 96 -8.32 -12.40 -12.57
CA GLU A 96 -8.86 -13.77 -12.58
C GLU A 96 -10.38 -13.79 -12.91
N VAL A 97 -11.13 -12.81 -12.42
CA VAL A 97 -12.55 -12.66 -12.74
C VAL A 97 -12.76 -12.21 -14.19
N LEU A 98 -12.02 -11.19 -14.65
CA LEU A 98 -12.18 -10.65 -15.99
C LEU A 98 -11.78 -11.64 -17.10
N LEU A 99 -10.82 -12.52 -16.83
CA LEU A 99 -10.31 -13.52 -17.77
C LEU A 99 -10.85 -14.93 -17.53
N LEU A 100 -12.02 -15.06 -16.92
CA LEU A 100 -12.75 -16.33 -16.74
C LEU A 100 -11.87 -17.44 -16.12
N GLY A 101 -11.07 -17.10 -15.11
CA GLY A 101 -10.28 -18.06 -14.34
C GLY A 101 -8.83 -18.22 -14.77
N GLU A 102 -8.33 -17.41 -15.71
CA GLU A 102 -6.89 -17.38 -15.99
C GLU A 102 -6.13 -16.95 -14.73
N LYS A 103 -5.17 -17.76 -14.31
CA LYS A 103 -4.38 -17.50 -13.11
C LYS A 103 -3.43 -16.33 -13.31
N VAL A 104 -3.35 -15.47 -12.30
CA VAL A 104 -2.29 -14.48 -12.16
C VAL A 104 -1.07 -15.18 -11.55
N ASN A 105 0.00 -15.30 -12.30
CA ASN A 105 1.22 -15.97 -11.86
C ASN A 105 2.33 -14.97 -11.56
N ASP A 106 2.77 -14.20 -12.56
CA ASP A 106 3.93 -13.31 -12.46
C ASP A 106 3.48 -11.90 -12.09
N VAL A 107 3.92 -11.40 -10.95
CA VAL A 107 3.59 -10.04 -10.50
C VAL A 107 4.85 -9.29 -10.10
N ILE A 108 4.85 -7.97 -10.33
CA ILE A 108 5.92 -7.10 -9.87
C ILE A 108 5.40 -6.12 -8.81
N VAL A 109 6.22 -5.89 -7.79
CA VAL A 109 5.96 -4.88 -6.74
C VAL A 109 7.09 -3.87 -6.76
N THR A 110 6.80 -2.61 -7.05
CA THR A 110 7.78 -1.52 -6.98
C THR A 110 7.81 -0.89 -5.59
N GLY A 111 8.96 -0.32 -5.20
CA GLY A 111 9.14 0.16 -3.84
C GLY A 111 8.96 -0.94 -2.80
N ALA A 112 9.34 -2.16 -3.15
CA ALA A 112 9.04 -3.40 -2.43
C ALA A 112 9.52 -3.42 -0.97
N SER A 113 10.51 -2.63 -0.62
CA SER A 113 11.01 -2.52 0.76
C SER A 113 10.33 -1.43 1.59
N GLY A 114 9.36 -0.72 1.01
CA GLY A 114 8.54 0.26 1.72
C GLY A 114 7.39 -0.38 2.51
N GLY A 115 6.65 0.44 3.27
CA GLY A 115 5.53 -0.04 4.10
C GLY A 115 4.46 -0.78 3.30
N VAL A 116 3.98 -0.21 2.20
CA VAL A 116 2.99 -0.85 1.32
C VAL A 116 3.63 -2.00 0.55
N GLY A 117 4.80 -1.77 -0.07
CA GLY A 117 5.45 -2.74 -0.95
C GLY A 117 5.79 -4.05 -0.25
N SER A 118 6.37 -3.99 0.94
CA SER A 118 6.75 -5.20 1.69
C SER A 118 5.55 -6.07 2.08
N ILE A 119 4.46 -5.43 2.49
CA ILE A 119 3.22 -6.14 2.80
C ILE A 119 2.57 -6.70 1.52
N ALA A 120 2.61 -5.96 0.41
CA ALA A 120 2.12 -6.45 -0.88
C ALA A 120 2.89 -7.68 -1.37
N VAL A 121 4.23 -7.68 -1.26
CA VAL A 121 5.08 -8.86 -1.56
C VAL A 121 4.62 -10.06 -0.74
N MET A 122 4.47 -9.90 0.56
CA MET A 122 4.05 -10.99 1.46
C MET A 122 2.66 -11.52 1.10
N ILE A 123 1.70 -10.65 0.82
CA ILE A 123 0.33 -11.07 0.49
C ILE A 123 0.30 -11.80 -0.85
N LEU A 124 0.88 -11.22 -1.91
CA LEU A 124 0.89 -11.82 -3.24
C LEU A 124 1.61 -13.16 -3.26
N SER A 125 2.73 -13.28 -2.54
CA SER A 125 3.42 -14.56 -2.36
C SER A 125 2.52 -15.61 -1.68
N LYS A 126 1.82 -15.23 -0.59
CA LYS A 126 0.86 -16.13 0.08
C LYS A 126 -0.36 -16.48 -0.79
N MET A 127 -0.71 -15.63 -1.74
CA MET A 127 -1.73 -15.91 -2.75
C MET A 127 -1.21 -16.81 -3.89
N GLY A 128 0.05 -17.25 -3.84
CA GLY A 128 0.66 -18.18 -4.80
C GLY A 128 1.23 -17.51 -6.06
N CYS A 129 1.45 -16.20 -6.03
CA CYS A 129 2.10 -15.50 -7.15
C CYS A 129 3.62 -15.67 -7.11
N ASN A 130 4.25 -15.68 -8.28
CA ASN A 130 5.68 -15.49 -8.47
C ASN A 130 5.99 -14.00 -8.41
N VAL A 131 6.55 -13.54 -7.28
CA VAL A 131 6.70 -12.12 -6.99
C VAL A 131 8.10 -11.63 -7.35
N THR A 132 8.18 -10.64 -8.23
CA THR A 132 9.38 -9.85 -8.49
C THR A 132 9.33 -8.56 -7.67
N ALA A 133 10.29 -8.37 -6.78
CA ALA A 133 10.40 -7.20 -5.91
C ALA A 133 11.41 -6.20 -6.48
N ALA A 134 10.97 -4.99 -6.83
CA ALA A 134 11.83 -3.91 -7.29
C ALA A 134 12.14 -2.95 -6.13
N THR A 135 13.42 -2.77 -5.83
CA THR A 135 13.89 -1.95 -4.69
C THR A 135 15.17 -1.17 -5.01
N THR A 136 15.37 -0.06 -4.33
CA THR A 136 16.63 0.69 -4.33
C THR A 136 17.56 0.28 -3.17
N LYS A 137 17.06 -0.49 -2.19
CA LYS A 137 17.78 -0.81 -0.96
C LYS A 137 18.43 -2.18 -1.02
N PRO A 138 19.61 -2.37 -0.41
CA PRO A 138 20.29 -3.67 -0.36
C PRO A 138 19.70 -4.54 0.78
N ASN A 139 18.45 -4.95 0.65
CA ASN A 139 17.72 -5.74 1.64
C ASN A 139 17.08 -6.99 1.05
N GLU A 140 17.83 -7.68 0.20
CA GLU A 140 17.36 -8.86 -0.53
C GLU A 140 16.89 -9.99 0.40
N GLU A 141 17.65 -10.29 1.45
CA GLU A 141 17.28 -11.33 2.41
C GLU A 141 15.91 -11.06 3.05
N TYR A 142 15.65 -9.81 3.42
CA TYR A 142 14.35 -9.41 3.95
C TYR A 142 13.24 -9.64 2.94
N LEU A 143 13.41 -9.23 1.69
CA LEU A 143 12.40 -9.41 0.66
C LEU A 143 12.18 -10.89 0.32
N LYS A 144 13.24 -11.69 0.30
CA LYS A 144 13.14 -13.15 0.16
C LYS A 144 12.38 -13.79 1.33
N SER A 145 12.62 -13.34 2.56
CA SER A 145 11.88 -13.81 3.74
C SER A 145 10.38 -13.48 3.70
N LEU A 146 9.98 -12.44 2.97
CA LEU A 146 8.58 -12.11 2.70
C LEU A 146 7.98 -12.93 1.55
N GLY A 147 8.78 -13.70 0.83
CA GLY A 147 8.35 -14.55 -0.26
C GLY A 147 8.58 -13.99 -1.66
N ALA A 148 9.44 -12.98 -1.83
CA ALA A 148 9.87 -12.57 -3.16
C ALA A 148 10.69 -13.67 -3.84
N ASN A 149 10.32 -14.03 -5.07
CA ASN A 149 11.02 -15.01 -5.89
C ASN A 149 12.22 -14.37 -6.61
N ASN A 150 12.00 -13.16 -7.11
CA ASN A 150 13.01 -12.38 -7.83
C ASN A 150 13.16 -11.00 -7.23
N ILE A 151 14.37 -10.46 -7.29
CA ILE A 151 14.67 -9.10 -6.84
C ILE A 151 15.43 -8.37 -7.93
N ILE A 152 14.96 -7.16 -8.27
CA ILE A 152 15.61 -6.29 -9.23
C ILE A 152 15.87 -4.91 -8.63
N LYS A 153 16.84 -4.20 -9.18
CA LYS A 153 17.12 -2.82 -8.79
C LYS A 153 16.11 -1.90 -9.46
N SER A 154 15.44 -1.03 -8.69
CA SER A 154 14.48 -0.07 -9.24
C SER A 154 15.07 0.84 -10.33
N GLY A 155 16.38 1.11 -10.29
CA GLY A 155 17.06 1.88 -11.34
C GLY A 155 17.01 1.23 -12.73
N GLU A 156 16.78 -0.08 -12.81
CA GLU A 156 16.60 -0.78 -14.08
C GLU A 156 15.27 -0.40 -14.75
N LEU A 157 14.31 0.05 -13.98
CA LEU A 157 12.99 0.50 -14.40
C LEU A 157 12.90 2.04 -14.52
N ASP A 158 13.86 2.79 -13.97
CA ASP A 158 13.86 4.26 -13.99
C ASP A 158 14.56 4.79 -15.27
N LYS A 159 14.00 4.42 -16.40
CA LYS A 159 14.45 4.86 -17.72
C LYS A 159 13.23 5.13 -18.59
N GLU A 160 13.45 5.73 -19.74
CA GLU A 160 12.39 5.96 -20.71
C GLU A 160 11.74 4.63 -21.13
N ALA A 161 10.42 4.58 -21.01
CA ALA A 161 9.65 3.40 -21.36
C ALA A 161 9.62 3.22 -22.89
N ARG A 162 9.81 1.99 -23.36
CA ARG A 162 9.69 1.67 -24.78
C ARG A 162 8.29 1.13 -25.03
N PRO A 163 7.51 1.75 -25.93
CA PRO A 163 6.20 1.22 -26.30
C PRO A 163 6.31 -0.22 -26.83
N LEU A 164 5.32 -1.06 -26.52
CA LEU A 164 5.22 -2.45 -26.98
C LEU A 164 6.41 -3.34 -26.59
N ASP A 165 7.00 -3.09 -25.42
CA ASP A 165 8.01 -4.00 -24.87
C ASP A 165 7.36 -5.35 -24.50
N LYS A 166 8.21 -6.37 -24.29
CA LYS A 166 7.71 -7.72 -24.00
C LYS A 166 6.92 -7.75 -22.68
N GLY A 167 5.66 -8.15 -22.74
CA GLY A 167 4.84 -8.38 -21.54
C GLY A 167 5.43 -9.50 -20.68
N LEU A 168 5.87 -9.15 -19.47
CA LEU A 168 6.51 -10.04 -18.51
C LEU A 168 5.58 -10.41 -17.35
N TYR A 169 4.74 -9.45 -16.92
CA TYR A 169 3.97 -9.57 -15.69
C TYR A 169 2.47 -9.64 -15.97
N ASP A 170 1.78 -10.49 -15.25
CA ASP A 170 0.32 -10.56 -15.27
C ASP A 170 -0.31 -9.39 -14.52
N GLY A 171 0.43 -8.79 -13.61
CA GLY A 171 -0.01 -7.63 -12.85
C GLY A 171 1.11 -6.95 -12.08
N ALA A 172 0.81 -5.78 -11.53
CA ALA A 172 1.75 -5.00 -10.75
C ALA A 172 1.11 -4.26 -9.60
N VAL A 173 1.89 -4.06 -8.54
CA VAL A 173 1.58 -3.08 -7.47
C VAL A 173 2.66 -2.02 -7.52
N ASP A 174 2.30 -0.79 -7.89
CA ASP A 174 3.23 0.32 -7.94
C ASP A 174 3.05 1.31 -6.80
N THR A 175 4.14 1.52 -6.05
CA THR A 175 4.20 2.49 -4.94
C THR A 175 5.10 3.69 -5.25
N VAL A 176 5.65 3.77 -6.45
CA VAL A 176 6.72 4.72 -6.79
C VAL A 176 6.27 5.81 -7.75
N GLY A 177 5.49 5.47 -8.76
CA GLY A 177 5.04 6.42 -9.79
C GLY A 177 6.13 6.80 -10.80
N GLY A 178 5.89 7.87 -11.53
CA GLY A 178 6.85 8.45 -12.47
C GLY A 178 7.28 7.49 -13.59
N ASN A 179 8.56 7.55 -13.97
CA ASN A 179 9.13 6.71 -15.03
C ASN A 179 9.05 5.22 -14.70
N ILE A 180 9.15 4.85 -13.43
CA ILE A 180 9.04 3.45 -12.98
C ILE A 180 7.64 2.92 -13.33
N LEU A 181 6.58 3.64 -12.99
CA LEU A 181 5.23 3.26 -13.35
C LEU A 181 5.04 3.21 -14.88
N ALA A 182 5.56 4.21 -15.62
CA ALA A 182 5.51 4.21 -17.08
C ALA A 182 6.17 2.96 -17.67
N ASN A 183 7.32 2.57 -17.12
CA ASN A 183 8.04 1.37 -17.54
C ASN A 183 7.27 0.08 -17.22
N ILE A 184 6.67 -0.01 -16.02
CA ILE A 184 5.85 -1.16 -15.64
C ILE A 184 4.66 -1.34 -16.59
N LEU A 185 4.00 -0.27 -17.00
CA LEU A 185 2.87 -0.33 -17.93
C LEU A 185 3.24 -0.98 -19.28
N THR A 186 4.48 -0.82 -19.74
CA THR A 186 4.95 -1.46 -20.99
C THR A 186 5.33 -2.92 -20.80
N HIS A 187 5.58 -3.37 -19.59
CA HIS A 187 5.97 -4.74 -19.25
C HIS A 187 4.81 -5.61 -18.76
N VAL A 188 3.64 -5.05 -18.57
CA VAL A 188 2.44 -5.81 -18.21
C VAL A 188 1.84 -6.45 -19.44
N LYS A 189 1.50 -7.75 -19.35
CA LYS A 189 0.84 -8.51 -20.42
C LYS A 189 -0.53 -7.92 -20.78
N PRO A 190 -1.06 -8.17 -21.97
CA PRO A 190 -2.43 -7.77 -22.33
C PRO A 190 -3.43 -8.20 -21.24
N ASN A 191 -4.36 -7.31 -20.91
CA ASN A 191 -5.35 -7.48 -19.83
C ASN A 191 -4.75 -7.62 -18.42
N GLY A 192 -3.46 -7.31 -18.23
CA GLY A 192 -2.87 -7.25 -16.89
C GLY A 192 -3.37 -6.06 -16.09
N ILE A 193 -3.31 -6.18 -14.77
CA ILE A 193 -3.81 -5.16 -13.84
C ILE A 193 -2.63 -4.47 -13.14
N VAL A 194 -2.59 -3.15 -13.17
CA VAL A 194 -1.62 -2.34 -12.41
C VAL A 194 -2.35 -1.56 -11.32
N ALA A 195 -2.09 -1.90 -10.07
CA ALA A 195 -2.57 -1.15 -8.92
C ALA A 195 -1.54 -0.05 -8.55
N ALA A 196 -1.74 1.15 -9.07
CA ALA A 196 -0.90 2.31 -8.79
C ALA A 196 -1.41 3.01 -7.53
N CYS A 197 -0.65 2.94 -6.43
CA CYS A 197 -1.06 3.46 -5.12
C CYS A 197 -0.08 4.47 -4.52
N GLY A 198 1.08 4.70 -5.15
CA GLY A 198 2.09 5.61 -4.63
C GLY A 198 2.74 6.49 -5.67
N ASN A 199 3.38 7.52 -5.20
CA ASN A 199 4.07 8.53 -6.00
C ASN A 199 5.39 8.96 -5.34
N ALA A 200 6.11 8.01 -4.77
CA ALA A 200 7.36 8.29 -4.04
C ALA A 200 8.43 8.96 -4.89
N SER A 201 8.45 8.72 -6.21
CA SER A 201 9.33 9.39 -7.18
C SER A 201 8.65 10.62 -7.79
N SER A 202 7.49 10.44 -8.41
CA SER A 202 6.78 11.52 -9.11
C SER A 202 5.29 11.24 -9.22
N ILE A 203 4.50 12.34 -9.18
CA ILE A 203 3.07 12.32 -9.49
C ILE A 203 2.79 12.39 -11.00
N LYS A 204 3.80 12.73 -11.79
CA LYS A 204 3.67 12.85 -13.26
C LYS A 204 3.91 11.48 -13.87
N LEU A 205 3.01 11.06 -14.73
CA LEU A 205 3.11 9.88 -15.55
C LEU A 205 3.35 10.30 -17.01
N ASN A 206 4.58 10.11 -17.49
CA ASN A 206 4.92 10.34 -18.88
C ASN A 206 4.87 8.99 -19.60
N THR A 207 3.83 8.76 -20.36
CA THR A 207 3.69 7.54 -21.18
C THR A 207 3.21 7.91 -22.58
N THR A 208 3.64 7.13 -23.55
CA THR A 208 3.14 7.18 -24.94
C THR A 208 2.36 5.89 -25.21
N VAL A 209 1.31 6.01 -25.99
CA VAL A 209 0.47 4.89 -26.43
C VAL A 209 0.99 4.41 -27.77
#